data_6b912a51ab8ba31d7c6dba9ab58d5beb
#
_entry.id   6b912a51ab8ba31d7c6dba9ab58d5beb
#
_cell.length_a   1.000
_cell.length_b   1.000
_cell.length_c   1.000
_cell.angle_alpha   90.00
_cell.angle_beta   90.00
_cell.angle_gamma   90.00
#
_symmetry.space_group_name_H-M   'P 1'
#
loop_
_entity.id
_entity.type
_entity.pdbx_description
1 polymer ?
#
loop_
_entity_poly.entity_id
_entity_poly.type
_entity_poly.pdbx_seq_one_letter_code
_entity_poly.pdbx_strand_id
1 'polypeptide(L)'
;MYQYDKTFETEEEKIDFVKKCDAEFFGEIIKASESIAKDRDIRFILLSGPSCSGKTSASRVLTEALEKDGRRVSIISIDDFFKDSYELKDSDEDTQIDFDSINALDYDCFCKCVKQLRQDGKSDIPIFDFLSGRRSGYRTVSISEDTVVIFEGIQAVYPEITRLFHGECKKIFLCVDTDVQAYGSEFSRLSLRFARRLVRDWMFRGACPELTFRLWSSVVENEEKNIMPYASCVDIRINSFVPYEINVLSALVIEVLSQLPDISKYCPQAIQIAEKYKNVPVISKEYIPEDSFFTEFIG
;
A
#
# COMPACT_ATOMS: atom_id res chain seq x y z
N MET A 1 -5.58 1.91 -21.65
CA MET A 1 -6.78 2.40 -20.94
C MET A 1 -7.79 1.25 -20.88
N TYR A 2 -8.23 0.87 -19.69
CA TYR A 2 -9.20 -0.20 -19.45
C TYR A 2 -10.62 0.35 -19.59
N GLN A 3 -11.48 -0.33 -20.36
CA GLN A 3 -12.89 0.07 -20.55
C GLN A 3 -13.76 -0.69 -19.55
N TYR A 4 -14.58 0.04 -18.78
CA TYR A 4 -15.38 -0.55 -17.73
C TYR A 4 -16.71 0.19 -17.55
N ASP A 5 -17.82 -0.42 -17.93
CA ASP A 5 -19.19 0.11 -17.79
C ASP A 5 -20.14 -0.98 -17.30
N LYS A 6 -19.74 -1.75 -16.28
CA LYS A 6 -20.51 -2.87 -15.79
C LYS A 6 -21.70 -2.41 -14.96
N THR A 7 -22.89 -2.92 -15.31
CA THR A 7 -24.12 -2.79 -14.50
C THR A 7 -24.43 -4.11 -13.82
N PHE A 8 -25.18 -4.07 -12.75
CA PHE A 8 -25.55 -5.22 -11.94
C PHE A 8 -27.07 -5.19 -11.72
N GLU A 9 -27.74 -6.32 -11.94
CA GLU A 9 -29.18 -6.47 -11.75
C GLU A 9 -29.51 -6.94 -10.32
N THR A 10 -28.61 -7.70 -9.69
CA THR A 10 -28.81 -8.29 -8.38
C THR A 10 -27.63 -8.02 -7.45
N GLU A 11 -27.85 -8.20 -6.14
CA GLU A 11 -26.80 -8.14 -5.13
C GLU A 11 -25.81 -9.31 -5.26
N GLU A 12 -26.30 -10.48 -5.61
CA GLU A 12 -25.51 -11.68 -5.84
C GLU A 12 -24.48 -11.45 -6.95
N GLU A 13 -24.90 -10.84 -8.06
CA GLU A 13 -23.99 -10.48 -9.15
C GLU A 13 -22.86 -9.52 -8.69
N LYS A 14 -23.16 -8.59 -7.78
CA LYS A 14 -22.15 -7.68 -7.21
C LYS A 14 -21.13 -8.45 -6.38
N ILE A 15 -21.62 -9.32 -5.49
CA ILE A 15 -20.77 -10.14 -4.62
C ILE A 15 -19.87 -11.07 -5.45
N ASP A 16 -20.44 -11.77 -6.42
CA ASP A 16 -19.70 -12.68 -7.28
C ASP A 16 -18.66 -11.95 -8.12
N PHE A 17 -18.98 -10.75 -8.58
CA PHE A 17 -18.02 -9.91 -9.30
C PHE A 17 -16.84 -9.48 -8.44
N VAL A 18 -17.10 -9.05 -7.20
CA VAL A 18 -16.04 -8.72 -6.25
C VAL A 18 -15.13 -9.93 -6.01
N LYS A 19 -15.73 -11.08 -5.66
CA LYS A 19 -14.97 -12.32 -5.42
C LYS A 19 -14.12 -12.73 -6.62
N LYS A 20 -14.65 -12.60 -7.83
CA LYS A 20 -13.92 -12.91 -9.06
C LYS A 20 -12.71 -11.99 -9.23
N CYS A 21 -12.89 -10.68 -9.06
CA CYS A 21 -11.80 -9.71 -9.21
C CYS A 21 -10.71 -9.91 -8.13
N ASP A 22 -11.11 -10.19 -6.88
CA ASP A 22 -10.16 -10.50 -5.82
C ASP A 22 -9.38 -11.79 -6.13
N ALA A 23 -10.06 -12.83 -6.61
CA ALA A 23 -9.40 -14.08 -6.98
C ALA A 23 -8.40 -13.89 -8.13
N GLU A 24 -8.71 -13.03 -9.11
CA GLU A 24 -7.79 -12.68 -10.20
C GLU A 24 -6.56 -11.95 -9.66
N PHE A 25 -6.76 -10.95 -8.81
CA PHE A 25 -5.66 -10.21 -8.18
C PHE A 25 -4.80 -11.09 -7.27
N PHE A 26 -5.42 -11.89 -6.41
CA PHE A 26 -4.70 -12.84 -5.54
C PHE A 26 -3.96 -13.90 -6.35
N GLY A 27 -4.50 -14.30 -7.50
CA GLY A 27 -3.83 -15.21 -8.43
C GLY A 27 -2.48 -14.69 -8.93
N GLU A 28 -2.33 -13.39 -9.15
CA GLU A 28 -1.04 -12.80 -9.52
C GLU A 28 -0.03 -12.83 -8.36
N ILE A 29 -0.50 -12.63 -7.12
CA ILE A 29 0.35 -12.74 -5.93
C ILE A 29 0.78 -14.19 -5.69
N ILE A 30 -0.14 -15.14 -5.85
CA ILE A 30 0.14 -16.58 -5.72
C ILE A 30 1.16 -17.04 -6.77
N LYS A 31 1.04 -16.61 -8.03
CA LYS A 31 2.07 -16.89 -9.06
C LYS A 31 3.44 -16.35 -8.67
N ALA A 32 3.48 -15.14 -8.08
CA ALA A 32 4.72 -14.58 -7.57
C ALA A 32 5.30 -15.46 -6.45
N SER A 33 4.47 -15.93 -5.50
CA SER A 33 4.91 -16.79 -4.41
C SER A 33 5.46 -18.13 -4.89
N GLU A 34 4.83 -18.76 -5.88
CA GLU A 34 5.31 -20.04 -6.46
C GLU A 34 6.73 -19.92 -7.03
N SER A 35 7.06 -18.80 -7.66
CA SER A 35 8.40 -18.54 -8.18
C SER A 35 9.44 -18.43 -7.07
N ILE A 36 9.05 -17.86 -5.92
CA ILE A 36 9.90 -17.66 -4.75
C ILE A 36 10.04 -18.98 -3.97
N ALA A 37 8.95 -19.71 -3.79
CA ALA A 37 8.96 -20.98 -3.04
C ALA A 37 9.88 -22.03 -3.65
N LYS A 38 10.00 -22.05 -4.99
CA LYS A 38 10.89 -22.97 -5.74
C LYS A 38 12.38 -22.66 -5.55
N ASP A 39 12.71 -21.41 -5.25
CA ASP A 39 14.10 -20.96 -5.05
C ASP A 39 14.38 -20.85 -3.55
N ARG A 40 15.03 -21.89 -3.01
CA ARG A 40 15.34 -21.97 -1.56
C ARG A 40 16.44 -20.99 -1.13
N ASP A 41 17.18 -20.42 -2.06
CA ASP A 41 18.20 -19.42 -1.78
C ASP A 41 17.55 -18.04 -1.49
N ILE A 42 16.30 -17.85 -1.89
CA ILE A 42 15.54 -16.62 -1.59
C ILE A 42 15.05 -16.68 -0.12
N ARG A 43 15.66 -15.84 0.69
CA ARG A 43 15.34 -15.67 2.11
C ARG A 43 14.62 -14.37 2.44
N PHE A 44 14.65 -13.40 1.53
CA PHE A 44 14.10 -12.07 1.73
C PHE A 44 13.20 -11.67 0.57
N ILE A 45 12.11 -11.01 0.90
CA ILE A 45 11.23 -10.35 -0.06
C ILE A 45 11.19 -8.87 0.29
N LEU A 46 11.44 -8.03 -0.69
CA LEU A 46 11.36 -6.57 -0.57
C LEU A 46 10.08 -6.14 -1.28
N LEU A 47 9.01 -5.95 -0.51
CA LEU A 47 7.69 -5.58 -1.02
C LEU A 47 7.51 -4.08 -0.94
N SER A 48 7.55 -3.41 -2.08
CA SER A 48 7.37 -1.97 -2.18
C SER A 48 6.17 -1.58 -3.03
N GLY A 49 5.84 -0.33 -2.95
CA GLY A 49 4.80 0.32 -3.74
C GLY A 49 4.39 1.62 -3.10
N PRO A 50 3.81 2.54 -3.86
CA PRO A 50 3.40 3.83 -3.35
C PRO A 50 2.27 3.69 -2.31
N SER A 51 1.95 4.80 -1.65
CA SER A 51 0.85 4.84 -0.66
C SER A 51 -0.46 4.38 -1.30
N CYS A 52 -1.26 3.60 -0.55
CA CYS A 52 -2.54 3.02 -1.02
C CYS A 52 -2.42 2.12 -2.26
N SER A 53 -1.29 1.46 -2.43
CA SER A 53 -1.13 0.43 -3.47
C SER A 53 -1.62 -0.97 -3.05
N GLY A 54 -1.92 -1.20 -1.76
CA GLY A 54 -2.38 -2.50 -1.27
C GLY A 54 -1.27 -3.43 -0.76
N LYS A 55 -0.16 -2.87 -0.28
CA LYS A 55 0.98 -3.66 0.23
C LYS A 55 0.61 -4.57 1.39
N THR A 56 -0.20 -4.08 2.33
CA THR A 56 -0.58 -4.83 3.53
C THR A 56 -1.41 -6.07 3.15
N SER A 57 -2.40 -5.91 2.30
CA SER A 57 -3.21 -7.04 1.81
C SER A 57 -2.38 -8.01 0.97
N ALA A 58 -1.49 -7.50 0.12
CA ALA A 58 -0.61 -8.33 -0.69
C ALA A 58 0.38 -9.13 0.16
N SER A 59 0.95 -8.55 1.22
CA SER A 59 1.86 -9.26 2.13
C SER A 59 1.17 -10.41 2.86
N ARG A 60 -0.10 -10.24 3.25
CA ARG A 60 -0.93 -11.29 3.85
C ARG A 60 -1.12 -12.46 2.88
N VAL A 61 -1.59 -12.20 1.66
CA VAL A 61 -1.82 -13.25 0.65
C VAL A 61 -0.52 -13.96 0.27
N LEU A 62 0.57 -13.21 0.13
CA LEU A 62 1.89 -13.74 -0.14
C LEU A 62 2.37 -14.66 0.99
N THR A 63 2.13 -14.27 2.23
CA THR A 63 2.43 -15.09 3.42
C THR A 63 1.68 -16.41 3.39
N GLU A 64 0.35 -16.35 3.23
CA GLU A 64 -0.50 -17.54 3.19
C GLU A 64 -0.09 -18.51 2.06
N ALA A 65 0.28 -17.97 0.90
CA ALA A 65 0.71 -18.77 -0.24
C ALA A 65 2.08 -19.45 0.03
N LEU A 66 3.06 -18.71 0.56
CA LEU A 66 4.37 -19.26 0.90
C LEU A 66 4.29 -20.31 2.02
N GLU A 67 3.40 -20.12 3.00
CA GLU A 67 3.19 -21.09 4.09
C GLU A 67 2.55 -22.39 3.58
N LYS A 68 1.63 -22.32 2.61
CA LYS A 68 1.08 -23.50 1.92
C LYS A 68 2.18 -24.29 1.18
N ASP A 69 3.20 -23.60 0.69
CA ASP A 69 4.37 -24.20 0.03
C ASP A 69 5.47 -24.66 1.03
N GLY A 70 5.15 -24.65 2.34
CA GLY A 70 6.00 -25.17 3.40
C GLY A 70 7.14 -24.22 3.79
N ARG A 71 7.04 -22.93 3.51
CA ARG A 71 7.95 -21.88 4.02
C ARG A 71 7.37 -21.28 5.30
N ARG A 72 8.22 -20.93 6.23
CA ARG A 72 7.82 -20.04 7.33
C ARG A 72 7.95 -18.60 6.87
N VAL A 73 7.07 -17.72 7.31
CA VAL A 73 7.11 -16.31 6.91
C VAL A 73 7.14 -15.40 8.14
N SER A 74 7.91 -14.33 8.04
CA SER A 74 7.92 -13.23 9.01
C SER A 74 7.81 -11.92 8.28
N ILE A 75 6.86 -11.07 8.66
CA ILE A 75 6.67 -9.74 8.08
C ILE A 75 7.30 -8.70 9.00
N ILE A 76 8.11 -7.82 8.42
CA ILE A 76 8.71 -6.68 9.09
C ILE A 76 8.39 -5.43 8.27
N SER A 77 7.67 -4.48 8.87
CA SER A 77 7.45 -3.18 8.25
C SER A 77 8.73 -2.34 8.33
N ILE A 78 9.12 -1.74 7.21
CA ILE A 78 10.22 -0.76 7.19
C ILE A 78 9.83 0.51 7.93
N ASP A 79 8.53 0.82 7.96
CA ASP A 79 7.99 1.97 8.68
C ASP A 79 8.21 1.86 10.20
N ASP A 80 8.41 0.65 10.75
CA ASP A 80 8.81 0.44 12.15
C ASP A 80 10.17 1.08 12.49
N PHE A 81 10.99 1.34 11.48
CA PHE A 81 12.33 1.92 11.64
C PHE A 81 12.36 3.45 11.47
N PHE A 82 11.22 4.14 11.41
CA PHE A 82 11.27 5.59 11.38
C PHE A 82 11.93 6.17 12.62
N LYS A 83 12.64 7.27 12.42
CA LYS A 83 13.13 8.13 13.49
C LYS A 83 11.95 8.81 14.17
N ASP A 84 12.13 9.19 15.42
CA ASP A 84 11.10 9.97 16.11
C ASP A 84 10.84 11.29 15.36
N SER A 85 9.57 11.69 15.29
CA SER A 85 9.17 12.87 14.50
C SER A 85 9.88 14.16 14.91
N TYR A 86 10.31 14.28 16.17
CA TYR A 86 11.09 15.45 16.63
C TYR A 86 12.52 15.49 16.06
N GLU A 87 13.08 14.33 15.68
CA GLU A 87 14.41 14.24 15.05
C GLU A 87 14.36 14.64 13.57
N LEU A 88 13.18 14.55 12.95
CA LEU A 88 12.95 14.82 11.53
C LEU A 88 12.48 16.25 11.26
N LYS A 89 12.07 16.97 12.30
CA LYS A 89 11.65 18.37 12.17
C LYS A 89 12.88 19.26 12.11
N ASP A 90 13.00 19.99 11.01
CA ASP A 90 13.89 21.17 10.98
C ASP A 90 13.38 22.25 11.94
N SER A 91 14.22 23.22 12.27
CA SER A 91 13.93 24.32 13.21
C SER A 91 12.71 25.20 12.84
N ASP A 92 12.17 25.05 11.63
CA ASP A 92 10.93 25.68 11.20
C ASP A 92 9.74 24.76 11.49
N GLU A 93 8.84 25.20 12.38
CA GLU A 93 7.66 24.45 12.85
C GLU A 93 6.70 24.01 11.75
N ASP A 94 6.75 24.63 10.57
CA ASP A 94 5.88 24.36 9.42
C ASP A 94 6.45 23.34 8.41
N THR A 95 7.67 22.82 8.63
CA THR A 95 8.27 21.85 7.70
C THR A 95 7.60 20.49 7.84
N GLN A 96 6.93 20.04 6.77
CA GLN A 96 6.32 18.73 6.71
C GLN A 96 7.39 17.64 6.63
N ILE A 97 7.28 16.62 7.50
CA ILE A 97 8.19 15.48 7.51
C ILE A 97 7.99 14.66 6.25
N ASP A 98 9.05 14.46 5.48
CA ASP A 98 9.10 13.55 4.32
C ASP A 98 9.40 12.12 4.80
N PHE A 99 8.34 11.39 5.16
CA PHE A 99 8.45 9.98 5.55
C PHE A 99 8.80 9.04 4.37
N ASP A 100 8.71 9.49 3.13
CA ASP A 100 9.11 8.69 1.98
C ASP A 100 10.62 8.72 1.76
N SER A 101 11.32 9.70 2.33
CA SER A 101 12.78 9.82 2.25
C SER A 101 13.48 8.70 3.02
N ILE A 102 14.62 8.22 2.50
CA ILE A 102 15.50 7.30 3.23
C ILE A 102 16.02 7.92 4.53
N ASN A 103 16.12 9.26 4.61
CA ASN A 103 16.58 9.97 5.79
C ASN A 103 15.57 9.92 6.95
N ALA A 104 14.31 9.59 6.66
CA ALA A 104 13.32 9.38 7.71
C ALA A 104 13.55 8.09 8.50
N LEU A 105 14.31 7.12 7.94
CA LEU A 105 14.61 5.87 8.60
C LEU A 105 15.84 5.99 9.51
N ASP A 106 15.79 5.31 10.64
CA ASP A 106 16.97 4.92 11.42
C ASP A 106 17.69 3.78 10.67
N TYR A 107 18.42 4.19 9.62
CA TYR A 107 19.07 3.27 8.70
C TYR A 107 20.11 2.38 9.41
N ASP A 108 20.80 2.90 10.42
CA ASP A 108 21.79 2.14 11.19
C ASP A 108 21.11 1.04 12.01
N CYS A 109 19.97 1.34 12.64
CA CYS A 109 19.15 0.35 13.32
C CYS A 109 18.66 -0.73 12.34
N PHE A 110 18.18 -0.34 11.15
CA PHE A 110 17.76 -1.27 10.11
C PHE A 110 18.90 -2.21 9.69
N CYS A 111 20.06 -1.67 9.37
CA CYS A 111 21.26 -2.45 9.02
C CYS A 111 21.65 -3.44 10.09
N LYS A 112 21.63 -2.99 11.36
CA LYS A 112 21.93 -3.84 12.52
C LYS A 112 20.94 -4.99 12.63
N CYS A 113 19.64 -4.73 12.49
CA CYS A 113 18.60 -5.76 12.56
C CYS A 113 18.74 -6.78 11.43
N VAL A 114 18.94 -6.35 10.17
CA VAL A 114 19.18 -7.26 9.04
C VAL A 114 20.40 -8.15 9.29
N LYS A 115 21.51 -7.58 9.80
CA LYS A 115 22.72 -8.33 10.13
C LYS A 115 22.46 -9.38 11.21
N GLN A 116 21.77 -9.04 12.29
CA GLN A 116 21.42 -9.94 13.38
C GLN A 116 20.50 -11.08 12.90
N LEU A 117 19.47 -10.78 12.11
CA LEU A 117 18.60 -11.80 11.52
C LEU A 117 19.39 -12.81 10.69
N ARG A 118 20.40 -12.36 9.92
CA ARG A 118 21.25 -13.25 9.12
C ARG A 118 22.19 -14.09 9.94
N GLN A 119 22.86 -13.48 10.93
CA GLN A 119 23.94 -14.13 11.69
C GLN A 119 23.41 -14.96 12.84
N ASP A 120 22.45 -14.42 13.57
CA ASP A 120 21.99 -14.96 14.86
C ASP A 120 20.59 -15.60 14.74
N GLY A 121 19.92 -15.42 13.59
CA GLY A 121 18.53 -15.85 13.37
C GLY A 121 17.53 -15.09 14.25
N LYS A 122 17.93 -13.99 14.88
CA LYS A 122 17.11 -13.26 15.83
C LYS A 122 17.49 -11.79 15.88
N SER A 123 16.49 -10.89 15.99
CA SER A 123 16.71 -9.45 16.22
C SER A 123 15.53 -8.82 16.95
N ASP A 124 15.78 -7.75 17.67
CA ASP A 124 14.75 -6.89 18.25
C ASP A 124 14.41 -5.76 17.26
N ILE A 125 13.25 -5.87 16.69
CA ILE A 125 12.72 -4.93 15.70
C ILE A 125 11.98 -3.81 16.43
N PRO A 126 12.24 -2.53 16.15
CA PRO A 126 11.51 -1.43 16.76
C PRO A 126 10.01 -1.50 16.40
N ILE A 127 9.19 -0.79 17.15
CA ILE A 127 7.76 -0.59 16.90
C ILE A 127 7.54 0.92 16.84
N PHE A 128 7.12 1.42 15.68
CA PHE A 128 6.80 2.84 15.51
C PHE A 128 5.30 3.09 15.73
N ASP A 129 4.98 4.05 16.57
CA ASP A 129 3.62 4.51 16.80
C ASP A 129 3.35 5.78 15.98
N PHE A 130 2.54 5.66 14.95
CA PHE A 130 2.17 6.75 14.05
C PHE A 130 1.35 7.86 14.73
N LEU A 131 0.60 7.53 15.79
CA LEU A 131 -0.20 8.53 16.50
C LEU A 131 0.68 9.47 17.32
N SER A 132 1.66 8.92 18.03
CA SER A 132 2.61 9.73 18.81
C SER A 132 3.80 10.21 17.97
N GLY A 133 4.02 9.64 16.79
CA GLY A 133 5.17 9.91 15.93
C GLY A 133 6.50 9.48 16.56
N ARG A 134 6.51 8.40 17.34
CA ARG A 134 7.66 7.94 18.13
C ARG A 134 7.78 6.43 18.15
N ARG A 135 8.99 5.97 18.42
CA ARG A 135 9.24 4.57 18.74
C ARG A 135 8.62 4.23 20.11
N SER A 136 7.72 3.25 20.13
CA SER A 136 6.97 2.83 21.32
C SER A 136 7.60 1.63 22.05
N GLY A 137 8.51 0.91 21.40
CA GLY A 137 9.16 -0.28 21.97
C GLY A 137 9.86 -1.13 20.92
N TYR A 138 10.06 -2.40 21.28
CA TYR A 138 10.68 -3.40 20.40
C TYR A 138 9.92 -4.71 20.49
N ARG A 139 9.90 -5.47 19.38
CA ARG A 139 9.44 -6.85 19.33
C ARG A 139 10.56 -7.75 18.86
N THR A 140 10.73 -8.90 19.51
CA THR A 140 11.73 -9.88 19.07
C THR A 140 11.19 -10.69 17.90
N VAL A 141 11.93 -10.71 16.80
CA VAL A 141 11.69 -11.58 15.64
C VAL A 141 12.76 -12.67 15.61
N SER A 142 12.33 -13.93 15.49
CA SER A 142 13.22 -15.08 15.34
C SER A 142 12.92 -15.80 14.03
N ILE A 143 13.97 -16.14 13.28
CA ILE A 143 13.87 -16.80 11.98
C ILE A 143 14.72 -18.08 11.97
N SER A 144 14.34 -19.03 11.14
CA SER A 144 15.10 -20.25 10.85
C SER A 144 15.59 -20.22 9.40
N GLU A 145 16.34 -21.24 8.99
CA GLU A 145 16.83 -21.37 7.61
C GLU A 145 15.67 -21.44 6.59
N ASP A 146 14.53 -22.03 6.99
CA ASP A 146 13.33 -22.12 6.14
C ASP A 146 12.45 -20.85 6.13
N THR A 147 12.83 -19.82 6.91
CA THR A 147 12.02 -18.61 7.03
C THR A 147 12.33 -17.65 5.90
N VAL A 148 11.26 -17.17 5.23
CA VAL A 148 11.28 -16.00 4.34
C VAL A 148 10.88 -14.77 5.14
N VAL A 149 11.69 -13.72 5.10
CA VAL A 149 11.36 -12.45 5.72
C VAL A 149 10.86 -11.50 4.66
N ILE A 150 9.64 -10.99 4.82
CA ILE A 150 9.06 -9.96 3.97
C ILE A 150 9.33 -8.61 4.64
N PHE A 151 10.20 -7.80 4.04
CA PHE A 151 10.32 -6.39 4.38
C PHE A 151 9.35 -5.59 3.52
N GLU A 152 8.31 -5.02 4.14
CA GLU A 152 7.32 -4.21 3.42
C GLU A 152 7.46 -2.74 3.77
N GLY A 153 7.36 -1.90 2.77
CA GLY A 153 7.42 -0.45 2.92
C GLY A 153 7.73 0.26 1.61
N ILE A 154 7.54 1.56 1.59
CA ILE A 154 7.83 2.39 0.42
C ILE A 154 9.30 2.25 0.03
N GLN A 155 10.20 2.33 1.02
CA GLN A 155 11.65 2.33 0.84
C GLN A 155 12.24 0.94 0.52
N ALA A 156 11.45 -0.13 0.52
CA ALA A 156 11.95 -1.50 0.34
C ALA A 156 12.77 -1.70 -0.97
N VAL A 157 12.51 -0.90 -2.01
CA VAL A 157 13.24 -0.98 -3.29
C VAL A 157 14.32 0.08 -3.47
N TYR A 158 14.56 0.92 -2.46
CA TYR A 158 15.63 1.91 -2.54
C TYR A 158 17.01 1.24 -2.59
N PRO A 159 17.97 1.81 -3.32
CA PRO A 159 19.31 1.22 -3.45
C PRO A 159 19.99 0.97 -2.10
N GLU A 160 19.79 1.85 -1.12
CA GLU A 160 20.33 1.72 0.21
C GLU A 160 19.83 0.45 0.90
N ILE A 161 18.56 0.11 0.71
CA ILE A 161 17.94 -1.09 1.27
C ILE A 161 18.35 -2.32 0.47
N THR A 162 18.16 -2.29 -0.87
CA THR A 162 18.36 -3.46 -1.72
C THR A 162 19.80 -3.99 -1.69
N ARG A 163 20.81 -3.10 -1.57
CA ARG A 163 22.23 -3.50 -1.48
C ARG A 163 22.56 -4.34 -0.25
N LEU A 164 21.73 -4.32 0.78
CA LEU A 164 21.95 -5.16 1.95
C LEU A 164 21.66 -6.64 1.69
N PHE A 165 20.95 -6.98 0.61
CA PHE A 165 20.39 -8.33 0.42
C PHE A 165 21.05 -9.16 -0.70
N HIS A 166 22.04 -8.64 -1.42
CA HIS A 166 22.98 -9.31 -2.35
C HIS A 166 22.55 -10.68 -2.93
N GLY A 167 21.49 -10.68 -3.77
CA GLY A 167 21.07 -11.88 -4.50
C GLY A 167 20.17 -12.84 -3.73
N GLU A 168 20.02 -12.70 -2.40
CA GLU A 168 19.15 -13.54 -1.57
C GLU A 168 17.70 -13.01 -1.49
N CYS A 169 17.35 -12.01 -2.28
CA CYS A 169 16.03 -11.39 -2.21
C CYS A 169 15.31 -11.37 -3.55
N LYS A 170 13.99 -11.30 -3.46
CA LYS A 170 13.09 -10.91 -4.56
C LYS A 170 12.46 -9.56 -4.26
N LYS A 171 12.49 -8.68 -5.24
CA LYS A 171 11.89 -7.35 -5.17
C LYS A 171 10.52 -7.39 -5.85
N ILE A 172 9.47 -7.08 -5.10
CA ILE A 172 8.09 -7.01 -5.60
C ILE A 172 7.63 -5.56 -5.53
N PHE A 173 7.09 -5.06 -6.62
CA PHE A 173 6.53 -3.71 -6.67
C PHE A 173 5.04 -3.77 -6.98
N LEU A 174 4.24 -3.23 -6.06
CA LEU A 174 2.80 -3.19 -6.16
C LEU A 174 2.32 -1.77 -6.43
N CYS A 175 1.59 -1.54 -7.52
CA CYS A 175 1.03 -0.23 -7.83
C CYS A 175 -0.24 -0.35 -8.69
N VAL A 176 -1.06 0.68 -8.69
CA VAL A 176 -2.13 0.83 -9.67
C VAL A 176 -1.50 1.30 -10.98
N ASP A 177 -1.51 0.45 -11.99
CA ASP A 177 -0.90 0.70 -13.31
C ASP A 177 -1.93 0.88 -14.43
N THR A 178 -3.19 1.03 -14.08
CA THR A 178 -4.28 1.08 -15.04
C THR A 178 -5.02 2.41 -14.98
N ASP A 179 -5.10 3.08 -16.13
CA ASP A 179 -6.06 4.16 -16.34
C ASP A 179 -7.36 3.58 -16.90
N VAL A 180 -8.49 4.04 -16.40
CA VAL A 180 -9.81 3.47 -16.66
C VAL A 180 -10.74 4.50 -17.27
N GLN A 181 -11.43 4.12 -18.34
CA GLN A 181 -12.59 4.84 -18.86
C GLN A 181 -13.83 4.10 -18.36
N ALA A 182 -14.64 4.75 -17.52
CA ALA A 182 -15.82 4.12 -16.94
C ALA A 182 -16.94 5.14 -16.73
N TYR A 183 -18.18 4.74 -17.04
CA TYR A 183 -19.40 5.52 -16.81
C TYR A 183 -19.31 6.98 -17.33
N GLY A 184 -18.71 7.15 -18.52
CA GLY A 184 -18.52 8.45 -19.14
C GLY A 184 -17.40 9.30 -18.53
N SER A 185 -16.63 8.78 -17.57
CA SER A 185 -15.54 9.50 -16.90
C SER A 185 -14.21 8.76 -17.05
N GLU A 186 -13.10 9.52 -17.00
CA GLU A 186 -11.75 8.98 -16.96
C GLU A 186 -11.23 8.96 -15.52
N PHE A 187 -10.76 7.80 -15.09
CA PHE A 187 -10.12 7.56 -13.81
C PHE A 187 -8.65 7.20 -14.04
N SER A 188 -7.77 8.16 -13.82
CA SER A 188 -6.33 7.87 -13.89
C SER A 188 -5.89 7.03 -12.69
N ARG A 189 -4.80 6.27 -12.86
CA ARG A 189 -4.16 5.50 -11.77
C ARG A 189 -3.89 6.36 -10.52
N LEU A 190 -3.53 7.63 -10.69
CA LEU A 190 -3.35 8.54 -9.57
C LEU A 190 -4.68 8.91 -8.90
N SER A 191 -5.75 9.14 -9.69
CA SER A 191 -7.06 9.46 -9.14
C SER A 191 -7.70 8.29 -8.40
N LEU A 192 -7.48 7.05 -8.85
CA LEU A 192 -7.91 5.84 -8.14
C LEU A 192 -7.21 5.72 -6.78
N ARG A 193 -5.90 5.87 -6.75
CA ARG A 193 -5.14 5.84 -5.48
C ARG A 193 -5.47 7.01 -4.57
N PHE A 194 -5.73 8.20 -5.13
CA PHE A 194 -6.22 9.32 -4.35
C PHE A 194 -7.54 8.99 -3.66
N ALA A 195 -8.50 8.42 -4.37
CA ALA A 195 -9.80 8.03 -3.82
C ALA A 195 -9.66 6.98 -2.70
N ARG A 196 -8.81 5.94 -2.90
CA ARG A 196 -8.47 4.97 -1.84
C ARG A 196 -7.91 5.68 -0.60
N ARG A 197 -6.97 6.62 -0.78
CA ARG A 197 -6.37 7.37 0.31
C ARG A 197 -7.37 8.26 1.02
N LEU A 198 -8.19 8.98 0.27
CA LEU A 198 -9.21 9.87 0.81
C LEU A 198 -10.18 9.13 1.74
N VAL A 199 -10.68 7.99 1.28
CA VAL A 199 -11.59 7.15 2.06
C VAL A 199 -10.90 6.54 3.28
N ARG A 200 -9.73 5.92 3.10
CA ARG A 200 -8.97 5.29 4.18
C ARG A 200 -8.59 6.28 5.29
N ASP A 201 -8.03 7.42 4.91
CA ASP A 201 -7.53 8.41 5.87
C ASP A 201 -8.68 9.02 6.67
N TRP A 202 -9.85 9.22 6.04
CA TRP A 202 -11.06 9.65 6.73
C TRP A 202 -11.62 8.59 7.68
N MET A 203 -11.74 7.34 7.22
CA MET A 203 -12.36 6.26 8.01
C MET A 203 -11.48 5.79 9.18
N PHE A 204 -10.16 5.71 9.01
CA PHE A 204 -9.28 5.00 9.94
C PHE A 204 -8.18 5.84 10.57
N ARG A 205 -7.87 7.03 9.99
CA ARG A 205 -6.79 7.88 10.49
C ARG A 205 -7.27 9.19 11.08
N GLY A 206 -8.59 9.41 11.10
CA GLY A 206 -9.20 10.64 11.61
C GLY A 206 -8.79 11.90 10.87
N ALA A 207 -8.29 11.76 9.64
CA ALA A 207 -7.87 12.89 8.84
C ALA A 207 -9.07 13.55 8.17
N CYS A 208 -9.19 14.87 8.28
CA CYS A 208 -10.19 15.59 7.51
C CYS A 208 -9.85 15.55 6.01
N PRO A 209 -10.86 15.57 5.13
CA PRO A 209 -10.64 15.49 3.68
C PRO A 209 -9.69 16.58 3.15
N GLU A 210 -9.77 17.81 3.68
CA GLU A 210 -8.89 18.92 3.30
C GLU A 210 -7.42 18.61 3.49
N LEU A 211 -7.08 17.88 4.56
CA LEU A 211 -5.71 17.48 4.83
C LEU A 211 -5.20 16.55 3.72
N THR A 212 -6.01 15.55 3.34
CA THR A 212 -5.64 14.62 2.27
C THR A 212 -5.43 15.34 0.94
N PHE A 213 -6.32 16.27 0.59
CA PHE A 213 -6.14 17.10 -0.61
C PHE A 213 -4.86 17.92 -0.57
N ARG A 214 -4.60 18.59 0.55
CA ARG A 214 -3.41 19.45 0.70
C ARG A 214 -2.11 18.65 0.58
N LEU A 215 -2.07 17.43 1.11
CA LEU A 215 -0.89 16.58 1.14
C LEU A 215 -0.66 15.81 -0.16
N TRP A 216 -1.68 15.66 -1.01
CA TRP A 216 -1.59 14.76 -2.17
C TRP A 216 -0.52 15.15 -3.18
N SER A 217 -0.37 16.44 -3.47
CA SER A 217 0.67 16.91 -4.41
C SER A 217 2.06 16.52 -3.95
N SER A 218 2.38 16.74 -2.65
CA SER A 218 3.68 16.36 -2.09
C SER A 218 3.89 14.83 -2.14
N VAL A 219 2.84 14.05 -1.90
CA VAL A 219 2.92 12.58 -2.00
C VAL A 219 3.28 12.15 -3.42
N VAL A 220 2.62 12.73 -4.43
CA VAL A 220 2.91 12.41 -5.84
C VAL A 220 4.32 12.85 -6.23
N GLU A 221 4.75 14.05 -5.85
CA GLU A 221 6.10 14.54 -6.11
C GLU A 221 7.18 13.66 -5.47
N ASN A 222 6.95 13.23 -4.23
CA ASN A 222 7.86 12.33 -3.53
C ASN A 222 7.91 10.94 -4.19
N GLU A 223 6.77 10.42 -4.65
CA GLU A 223 6.75 9.16 -5.40
C GLU A 223 7.54 9.24 -6.70
N GLU A 224 7.34 10.29 -7.48
CA GLU A 224 8.06 10.48 -8.75
C GLU A 224 9.56 10.61 -8.52
N LYS A 225 9.96 11.26 -7.44
CA LYS A 225 11.37 11.48 -7.11
C LYS A 225 12.03 10.26 -6.47
N ASN A 226 11.36 9.61 -5.52
CA ASN A 226 12.00 8.68 -4.60
C ASN A 226 11.60 7.20 -4.82
N ILE A 227 10.47 6.92 -5.53
CA ILE A 227 9.94 5.56 -5.67
C ILE A 227 9.99 5.10 -7.13
N MET A 228 9.39 5.89 -8.02
CA MET A 228 9.22 5.51 -9.43
C MET A 228 10.53 5.24 -10.18
N PRO A 229 11.66 5.92 -9.90
CA PRO A 229 12.94 5.60 -10.54
C PRO A 229 13.37 4.14 -10.30
N TYR A 230 13.01 3.54 -9.18
CA TYR A 230 13.40 2.17 -8.81
C TYR A 230 12.36 1.11 -9.18
N ALA A 231 11.16 1.53 -9.56
CA ALA A 231 10.07 0.62 -9.95
C ALA A 231 10.38 -0.22 -11.21
N SER A 232 11.35 0.19 -12.03
CA SER A 232 11.83 -0.58 -13.18
C SER A 232 12.92 -1.61 -12.84
N CYS A 233 13.48 -1.56 -11.62
CA CYS A 233 14.58 -2.40 -11.18
C CYS A 233 14.12 -3.56 -10.27
N VAL A 234 12.83 -3.94 -10.32
CA VAL A 234 12.23 -5.00 -9.51
C VAL A 234 12.14 -6.30 -10.29
N ASP A 235 12.05 -7.42 -9.57
CA ASP A 235 11.93 -8.74 -10.18
C ASP A 235 10.48 -9.04 -10.60
N ILE A 236 9.51 -8.55 -9.83
CA ILE A 236 8.08 -8.79 -10.04
C ILE A 236 7.32 -7.49 -9.87
N ARG A 237 6.46 -7.17 -10.84
CA ARG A 237 5.55 -6.03 -10.77
C ARG A 237 4.11 -6.52 -10.82
N ILE A 238 3.30 -6.08 -9.86
CA ILE A 238 1.90 -6.48 -9.72
C ILE A 238 1.03 -5.24 -9.82
N ASN A 239 0.05 -5.28 -10.73
CA ASN A 239 -0.96 -4.24 -10.84
C ASN A 239 -2.05 -4.48 -9.80
N SER A 240 -2.23 -3.53 -8.89
CA SER A 240 -3.22 -3.61 -7.81
C SER A 240 -4.57 -2.99 -8.17
N PHE A 241 -4.82 -2.68 -9.43
CA PHE A 241 -6.14 -2.25 -9.87
C PHE A 241 -7.13 -3.42 -9.81
N VAL A 242 -8.28 -3.20 -9.20
CA VAL A 242 -9.43 -4.12 -9.22
C VAL A 242 -10.66 -3.40 -9.80
N PRO A 243 -11.33 -3.95 -10.82
CA PRO A 243 -12.37 -3.22 -11.55
C PRO A 243 -13.51 -2.69 -10.69
N TYR A 244 -13.92 -3.44 -9.64
CA TYR A 244 -15.02 -3.05 -8.76
C TYR A 244 -14.70 -1.86 -7.83
N GLU A 245 -13.43 -1.47 -7.69
CA GLU A 245 -13.05 -0.39 -6.77
C GLU A 245 -13.76 0.94 -7.08
N ILE A 246 -13.97 1.22 -8.36
CA ILE A 246 -14.68 2.43 -8.78
C ILE A 246 -16.12 2.44 -8.23
N ASN A 247 -16.77 1.28 -8.22
CA ASN A 247 -18.14 1.12 -7.74
C ASN A 247 -18.23 1.20 -6.21
N VAL A 248 -17.28 0.61 -5.50
CA VAL A 248 -17.22 0.65 -4.03
C VAL A 248 -16.89 2.04 -3.54
N LEU A 249 -15.91 2.68 -4.17
CA LEU A 249 -15.48 4.03 -3.80
C LEU A 249 -16.54 5.09 -4.11
N SER A 250 -17.48 4.86 -5.05
CA SER A 250 -18.40 5.90 -5.50
C SER A 250 -19.22 6.51 -4.38
N ALA A 251 -19.90 5.71 -3.57
CA ALA A 251 -20.69 6.20 -2.44
C ALA A 251 -19.80 6.81 -1.34
N LEU A 252 -18.67 6.14 -1.03
CA LEU A 252 -17.76 6.55 0.02
C LEU A 252 -17.06 7.88 -0.29
N VAL A 253 -16.62 8.08 -1.52
CA VAL A 253 -16.02 9.35 -1.96
C VAL A 253 -17.04 10.49 -1.86
N ILE A 254 -18.27 10.29 -2.31
CA ILE A 254 -19.32 11.30 -2.20
C ILE A 254 -19.62 11.61 -0.72
N GLU A 255 -19.70 10.60 0.12
CA GLU A 255 -19.90 10.76 1.57
C GLU A 255 -18.78 11.60 2.20
N VAL A 256 -17.51 11.25 1.94
CA VAL A 256 -16.34 11.98 2.46
C VAL A 256 -16.34 13.42 1.97
N LEU A 257 -16.60 13.64 0.68
CA LEU A 257 -16.63 15.00 0.10
C LEU A 257 -17.78 15.86 0.67
N SER A 258 -18.88 15.23 1.10
CA SER A 258 -19.99 15.96 1.74
C SER A 258 -19.64 16.55 3.11
N GLN A 259 -18.53 16.08 3.73
CA GLN A 259 -18.03 16.63 5.00
C GLN A 259 -17.27 17.96 4.79
N LEU A 260 -16.91 18.31 3.56
CA LEU A 260 -16.25 19.57 3.25
C LEU A 260 -17.23 20.74 3.42
N PRO A 261 -16.92 21.74 4.28
CA PRO A 261 -17.86 22.85 4.58
C PRO A 261 -18.17 23.73 3.35
N ASP A 262 -17.24 23.84 2.43
CA ASP A 262 -17.39 24.52 1.14
C ASP A 262 -16.43 23.89 0.12
N ILE A 263 -16.95 22.93 -0.65
CA ILE A 263 -16.17 22.23 -1.68
C ILE A 263 -15.51 23.20 -2.66
N SER A 264 -16.20 24.31 -3.02
CA SER A 264 -15.71 25.25 -4.04
C SER A 264 -14.54 26.09 -3.55
N LYS A 265 -14.49 26.37 -2.23
CA LYS A 265 -13.51 27.27 -1.63
C LYS A 265 -12.16 26.61 -1.40
N TYR A 266 -12.16 25.32 -1.04
CA TYR A 266 -10.95 24.61 -0.61
C TYR A 266 -10.35 23.72 -1.69
N CYS A 267 -11.16 23.25 -2.66
CA CYS A 267 -10.65 22.29 -3.63
C CYS A 267 -11.51 22.20 -4.90
N PRO A 268 -11.21 22.98 -5.95
CA PRO A 268 -11.85 22.78 -7.25
C PRO A 268 -11.77 21.33 -7.76
N GLN A 269 -10.70 20.61 -7.38
CA GLN A 269 -10.52 19.19 -7.69
C GLN A 269 -11.57 18.30 -7.01
N ALA A 270 -12.07 18.67 -5.83
CA ALA A 270 -13.11 17.90 -5.14
C ALA A 270 -14.42 17.87 -5.92
N ILE A 271 -14.80 18.97 -6.56
CA ILE A 271 -15.97 19.05 -7.45
C ILE A 271 -15.78 18.09 -8.65
N GLN A 272 -14.61 18.13 -9.27
CA GLN A 272 -14.31 17.26 -10.41
C GLN A 272 -14.35 15.78 -10.02
N ILE A 273 -13.83 15.45 -8.83
CA ILE A 273 -13.89 14.08 -8.31
C ILE A 273 -15.34 13.69 -8.04
N ALA A 274 -16.12 14.52 -7.36
CA ALA A 274 -17.53 14.23 -7.10
C ALA A 274 -18.32 13.98 -8.40
N GLU A 275 -18.13 14.82 -9.42
CA GLU A 275 -18.79 14.63 -10.71
C GLU A 275 -18.41 13.33 -11.42
N LYS A 276 -17.16 12.87 -11.30
CA LYS A 276 -16.71 11.59 -11.86
C LYS A 276 -17.43 10.38 -11.23
N TYR A 277 -17.65 10.44 -9.92
CA TYR A 277 -18.27 9.33 -9.17
C TYR A 277 -19.80 9.37 -9.13
N LYS A 278 -20.42 10.50 -9.45
CA LYS A 278 -21.87 10.73 -9.33
C LYS A 278 -22.75 9.72 -10.06
N ASN A 279 -22.33 9.29 -11.25
CA ASN A 279 -23.12 8.39 -12.10
C ASN A 279 -22.60 6.92 -12.02
N VAL A 280 -21.66 6.64 -11.17
CA VAL A 280 -21.11 5.28 -11.02
C VAL A 280 -22.09 4.41 -10.22
N PRO A 281 -22.52 3.24 -10.72
CA PRO A 281 -23.34 2.32 -9.96
C PRO A 281 -22.64 1.88 -8.67
N VAL A 282 -23.35 1.93 -7.56
CA VAL A 282 -22.80 1.63 -6.24
C VAL A 282 -22.73 0.12 -5.99
N ILE A 283 -21.58 -0.35 -5.51
CA ILE A 283 -21.45 -1.61 -4.77
C ILE A 283 -21.26 -1.23 -3.30
N SER A 284 -22.21 -1.64 -2.42
CA SER A 284 -22.10 -1.36 -1.00
C SER A 284 -20.86 -2.06 -0.41
N LYS A 285 -20.19 -1.40 0.53
CA LYS A 285 -19.07 -2.00 1.25
C LYS A 285 -19.45 -3.29 1.99
N GLU A 286 -20.71 -3.46 2.34
CA GLU A 286 -21.26 -4.66 2.99
C GLU A 286 -21.18 -5.91 2.11
N TYR A 287 -21.01 -5.74 0.80
CA TYR A 287 -20.83 -6.84 -0.16
C TYR A 287 -19.35 -7.22 -0.36
N ILE A 288 -18.44 -6.49 0.29
CA ILE A 288 -17.01 -6.78 0.23
C ILE A 288 -16.68 -7.86 1.27
N PRO A 289 -16.15 -9.02 0.88
CA PRO A 289 -15.73 -10.06 1.83
C PRO A 289 -14.67 -9.53 2.81
N GLU A 290 -14.66 -10.05 4.06
CA GLU A 290 -13.68 -9.67 5.07
C GLU A 290 -12.23 -9.95 4.67
N ASP A 291 -12.02 -10.96 3.84
CA ASP A 291 -10.72 -11.35 3.29
C ASP A 291 -10.38 -10.65 1.96
N SER A 292 -11.25 -9.74 1.49
CA SER A 292 -11.02 -8.97 0.28
C SER A 292 -9.76 -8.12 0.38
N PHE A 293 -9.09 -7.96 -0.76
CA PHE A 293 -8.02 -6.98 -0.94
C PHE A 293 -8.45 -5.57 -0.53
N PHE A 294 -9.71 -5.22 -0.78
CA PHE A 294 -10.18 -3.84 -0.67
C PHE A 294 -10.47 -3.40 0.77
N THR A 295 -10.58 -4.35 1.72
CA THR A 295 -10.77 -4.05 3.15
C THR A 295 -9.66 -3.16 3.73
N GLU A 296 -8.44 -3.18 3.16
CA GLU A 296 -7.35 -2.26 3.54
C GLU A 296 -7.75 -0.78 3.44
N PHE A 297 -8.72 -0.45 2.58
CA PHE A 297 -9.11 0.93 2.30
C PHE A 297 -10.46 1.32 2.89
N ILE A 298 -11.35 0.34 3.13
CA ILE A 298 -12.73 0.59 3.54
C ILE A 298 -13.14 -0.07 4.87
N GLY A 299 -12.29 -0.95 5.45
CA GLY A 299 -12.49 -1.66 6.71
C GLY A 299 -13.28 -2.93 6.59
#